data_a747665ea0eb00e8a88c226365c24254
#
_entry.id   a747665ea0eb00e8a88c226365c24254
#
_cell.length_a   1.000
_cell.length_b   1.000
_cell.length_c   1.000
_cell.angle_alpha   90.00
_cell.angle_beta   90.00
_cell.angle_gamma   90.00
#
_symmetry.space_group_name_H-M   'P 1'
#
loop_
_entity.id
_entity.type
_entity.pdbx_description
1 polymer ?
#
loop_
_entity_poly.entity_id
_entity_poly.type
_entity_poly.pdbx_seq_one_letter_code
_entity_poly.pdbx_strand_id
1 'polypeptide(L)' 'MSLPSLETIKRQREKLHISQKKLANMTGVSTSMINQIESGRSKPSYDTAKKIFENLAILEGESSS' A
#
# COMPACT_ATOMS: atom_id res chain seq x y z
N MET A 1 10.13 14.48 -7.10
CA MET A 1 10.19 13.67 -5.89
C MET A 1 9.89 12.22 -6.20
N SER A 2 10.66 11.32 -5.64
CA SER A 2 10.38 9.90 -5.82
C SER A 2 9.47 9.39 -4.72
N LEU A 3 8.71 8.33 -5.04
CA LEU A 3 7.89 7.66 -4.05
C LEU A 3 8.79 6.84 -3.12
N PRO A 4 8.30 6.52 -1.91
CA PRO A 4 9.00 5.60 -1.03
C PRO A 4 9.21 4.24 -1.71
N SER A 5 10.13 3.45 -1.20
CA SER A 5 10.38 2.12 -1.71
C SER A 5 9.14 1.23 -1.56
N LEU A 6 8.89 0.37 -2.55
CA LEU A 6 7.76 -0.55 -2.50
C LEU A 6 7.83 -1.51 -1.32
N GLU A 7 9.03 -1.75 -0.80
CA GLU A 7 9.22 -2.60 0.37
C GLU A 7 8.54 -2.04 1.61
N THR A 8 8.34 -0.72 1.66
CA THR A 8 7.71 -0.09 2.82
C THR A 8 6.21 -0.30 2.86
N ILE A 9 5.59 -0.71 1.74
CA ILE A 9 4.14 -0.93 1.70
C ILE A 9 3.72 -1.97 2.72
N LYS A 10 4.38 -3.13 2.69
CA LYS A 10 4.06 -4.21 3.62
C LYS A 10 4.28 -3.77 5.07
N ARG A 11 5.40 -3.11 5.33
CA ARG A 11 5.74 -2.64 6.66
C ARG A 11 4.70 -1.67 7.20
N GLN A 12 4.32 -0.69 6.40
CA GLN A 12 3.32 0.29 6.82
C GLN A 12 1.96 -0.35 7.02
N ARG A 13 1.58 -1.27 6.11
CA ARG A 13 0.31 -1.98 6.22
C ARG A 13 0.25 -2.77 7.53
N GLU A 14 1.31 -3.51 7.84
CA GLU A 14 1.36 -4.32 9.06
C GLU A 14 1.35 -3.44 10.31
N LYS A 15 2.04 -2.32 10.26
CA LYS A 15 2.04 -1.35 11.36
C LYS A 15 0.64 -0.82 11.65
N LEU A 16 -0.16 -0.67 10.60
CA LEU A 16 -1.55 -0.18 10.72
C LEU A 16 -2.53 -1.31 11.01
N HIS A 17 -2.06 -2.55 11.09
CA HIS A 17 -2.89 -3.72 11.39
C HIS A 17 -4.00 -3.95 10.36
N ILE A 18 -3.74 -3.66 9.09
CA ILE A 18 -4.70 -3.92 8.02
C ILE A 18 -4.22 -5.06 7.14
N SER A 19 -5.20 -5.80 6.57
CA SER A 19 -4.90 -6.93 5.70
C SER A 19 -4.60 -6.45 4.28
N GLN A 20 -4.00 -7.34 3.47
CA GLN A 20 -3.82 -7.08 2.05
C GLN A 20 -5.16 -6.83 1.37
N LYS A 21 -6.19 -7.59 1.76
CA LYS A 21 -7.54 -7.43 1.20
C LYS A 21 -8.10 -6.04 1.50
N LYS A 22 -7.91 -5.57 2.73
CA LYS A 22 -8.36 -4.24 3.13
C LYS A 22 -7.68 -3.17 2.27
N LEU A 23 -6.36 -3.26 2.15
CA LEU A 23 -5.61 -2.30 1.36
C LEU A 23 -6.04 -2.34 -0.12
N ALA A 24 -6.24 -3.55 -0.66
CA ALA A 24 -6.69 -3.72 -2.03
C ALA A 24 -8.04 -3.04 -2.26
N ASN A 25 -8.98 -3.25 -1.33
CA ASN A 25 -10.30 -2.63 -1.45
C ASN A 25 -10.24 -1.11 -1.41
N MET A 26 -9.37 -0.58 -0.57
CA MET A 26 -9.22 0.88 -0.43
C MET A 26 -8.63 1.53 -1.67
N THR A 27 -7.73 0.83 -2.34
CA THR A 27 -6.99 1.37 -3.48
C THR A 27 -7.60 1.00 -4.83
N GLY A 28 -8.58 0.11 -4.83
CA GLY A 28 -9.20 -0.33 -6.08
C GLY A 28 -8.38 -1.32 -6.89
N VAL A 29 -7.34 -1.91 -6.30
CA VAL A 29 -6.56 -2.95 -6.96
C VAL A 29 -6.93 -4.31 -6.36
N SER A 30 -6.53 -5.41 -7.02
CA SER A 30 -6.83 -6.74 -6.51
C SER A 30 -5.92 -7.10 -5.35
N THR A 31 -6.38 -7.99 -4.49
CA THR A 31 -5.57 -8.53 -3.39
C THR A 31 -4.32 -9.23 -3.95
N SER A 32 -4.49 -9.94 -5.06
CA SER A 32 -3.38 -10.60 -5.74
C SER A 32 -2.31 -9.60 -6.16
N MET A 33 -2.73 -8.44 -6.66
CA MET A 33 -1.79 -7.39 -7.07
C MET A 33 -1.02 -6.86 -5.87
N ILE A 34 -1.71 -6.61 -4.74
CA ILE A 34 -1.04 -6.15 -3.52
C ILE A 34 0.01 -7.18 -3.09
N ASN A 35 -0.35 -8.45 -3.10
CA ASN A 35 0.57 -9.53 -2.73
C ASN A 35 1.81 -9.53 -3.64
N GLN A 36 1.62 -9.41 -4.94
CA GLN A 36 2.73 -9.41 -5.90
C GLN A 36 3.63 -8.19 -5.72
N ILE A 37 3.05 -7.05 -5.45
CA ILE A 37 3.82 -5.81 -5.20
C ILE A 37 4.65 -5.97 -3.93
N GLU A 38 4.06 -6.47 -2.85
CA GLU A 38 4.77 -6.64 -1.59
C GLU A 38 5.89 -7.68 -1.66
N SER A 39 5.71 -8.69 -2.51
CA SER A 39 6.72 -9.74 -2.67
C SER A 39 7.79 -9.38 -3.71
N GLY A 40 7.65 -8.24 -4.37
CA GLY A 40 8.60 -7.82 -5.39
C GLY A 40 8.43 -8.49 -6.74
N ARG A 41 7.35 -9.22 -6.94
CA ARG A 41 7.08 -9.94 -8.20
C ARG A 41 6.51 -9.03 -9.28
N SER A 42 5.92 -7.92 -8.89
CA SER A 42 5.30 -7.00 -9.83
C SER A 42 5.65 -5.58 -9.45
N LYS A 43 5.86 -4.76 -10.47
CA LYS A 43 6.09 -3.32 -10.27
C LYS A 43 4.83 -2.58 -10.69
N PRO A 44 4.16 -1.89 -9.77
CA PRO A 44 2.97 -1.13 -10.14
C PRO A 44 3.36 0.09 -10.96
N SER A 45 2.38 0.63 -11.70
CA SER A 45 2.56 1.92 -12.35
C SER A 45 2.73 3.00 -11.27
N TYR A 46 3.26 4.15 -11.69
CA TYR A 46 3.40 5.28 -10.77
C TYR A 46 2.06 5.65 -10.13
N ASP A 47 1.00 5.69 -10.93
CA ASP A 47 -0.34 6.05 -10.43
C ASP A 47 -0.84 5.06 -9.39
N THR A 48 -0.64 3.76 -9.62
CA THR A 48 -1.06 2.73 -8.67
C THR A 48 -0.26 2.84 -7.38
N ALA A 49 1.05 2.99 -7.49
CA ALA A 49 1.91 3.13 -6.31
C ALA A 49 1.51 4.37 -5.50
N LYS A 50 1.26 5.47 -6.18
CA LYS A 50 0.84 6.71 -5.53
C LYS A 50 -0.45 6.54 -4.76
N LYS A 51 -1.44 5.85 -5.33
CA LYS A 51 -2.70 5.55 -4.65
C LYS A 51 -2.46 4.76 -3.38
N ILE A 52 -1.60 3.75 -3.45
CA ILE A 52 -1.32 2.90 -2.30
C ILE A 52 -0.70 3.73 -1.18
N PHE A 53 0.32 4.50 -1.49
CA PHE A 53 0.99 5.31 -0.47
C PHE A 53 0.09 6.41 0.09
N GLU A 54 -0.75 7.02 -0.74
CA GLU A 54 -1.69 8.03 -0.28
C GLU A 54 -2.69 7.44 0.71
N ASN A 55 -3.22 6.24 0.42
CA ASN A 55 -4.16 5.59 1.31
C ASN A 55 -3.50 5.21 2.64
N LEU A 56 -2.27 4.69 2.59
CA LEU A 56 -1.53 4.37 3.80
C LEU A 56 -1.28 5.62 4.65
N ALA A 57 -0.95 6.73 4.00
CA ALA A 57 -0.71 7.99 4.71
C ALA A 57 -1.98 8.50 5.40
N ILE A 58 -3.12 8.39 4.73
CA ILE A 58 -4.40 8.79 5.31
C ILE A 58 -4.70 7.96 6.56
N LEU A 59 -4.53 6.65 6.48
CA LEU A 59 -4.77 5.76 7.62
C LEU A 59 -3.81 6.05 8.76
N GLU A 60 -2.56 6.33 8.45
CA GLU A 60 -1.56 6.65 9.45
C GLU A 60 -1.94 7.94 10.20
N GLY A 61 -2.42 8.94 9.46
CA GLY A 61 -2.89 10.18 10.07
C GLY A 61 -4.08 9.95 10.99
N GLU A 62 -5.02 9.08 10.59
CA GLU A 62 -6.19 8.76 11.41
C GLU A 62 -5.79 8.01 12.69
N SER A 63 -4.82 7.12 12.61
CA SER A 63 -4.43 6.34 13.78
C SER A 63 -3.57 7.12 14.77
N SER A 64 -2.99 8.23 14.35
CA SER A 64 -2.16 9.03 15.26
C SER A 64 -2.91 10.12 16.00
N SER A 65 -4.20 10.26 15.75
CA SER A 65 -5.01 11.30 16.44
C SER A 65 -5.49 10.85 17.81
#